data_ce52210e06a6a00a017e240b26b95755
#
_entry.id   ce52210e06a6a00a017e240b26b95755
#
_cell.length_a   1.000
_cell.length_b   1.000
_cell.length_c   1.000
_cell.angle_alpha   90.00
_cell.angle_beta   90.00
_cell.angle_gamma   90.00
#
_symmetry.space_group_name_H-M   'P 1'
#
loop_
_entity.id
_entity.type
_entity.pdbx_description
1 polymer ?
#
loop_
_entity_poly.entity_id
_entity_poly.type
_entity_poly.pdbx_seq_one_letter_code
_entity_poly.pdbx_strand_id
1 'polypeptide(L)'
;MTENSMKDITGIVVSHNTISLLKGAIESVRKCHPDMPIIIIDGSDKSDPCYSYVISLASELTTVGVCGYNIGHGRGMHAGIGMCSTRFALVFDSDIIMVKSPVEQMLAMMEDDTYGVGYIEKSGLDGYEYGAKPRHKGQECMYMLHPFFHLLQISEYYKFHSYVHHGAPCYKAALDIHNKGLTGKIIKSFPGLGHTHGKGFVWSAVPGEWIIHDTAGTRKDRVRRGKQEIEQGWEY
;
A
#
# COMPACT_ATOMS: atom_id res chain seq x y z
N MET A 1 -13.72 6.67 25.41
CA MET A 1 -12.82 6.36 24.28
C MET A 1 -12.19 5.01 24.58
N THR A 2 -12.38 4.00 23.72
CA THR A 2 -11.66 2.71 23.84
C THR A 2 -10.21 2.97 23.44
N GLU A 3 -9.28 2.54 24.27
CA GLU A 3 -7.84 2.64 23.98
C GLU A 3 -7.52 1.86 22.69
N ASN A 4 -6.85 2.51 21.74
CA ASN A 4 -6.44 1.87 20.48
C ASN A 4 -5.41 0.79 20.77
N SER A 5 -5.59 -0.40 20.22
CA SER A 5 -4.74 -1.57 20.47
C SER A 5 -4.19 -2.17 19.18
N MET A 6 -3.00 -2.76 19.23
CA MET A 6 -2.43 -3.53 18.13
C MET A 6 -3.33 -4.70 17.68
N LYS A 7 -4.19 -5.21 18.55
CA LYS A 7 -5.19 -6.24 18.22
C LYS A 7 -6.31 -5.73 17.30
N ASP A 8 -6.47 -4.41 17.20
CA ASP A 8 -7.49 -3.77 16.37
C ASP A 8 -6.99 -3.48 14.95
N ILE A 9 -5.86 -4.08 14.55
CA ILE A 9 -5.21 -3.83 13.25
C ILE A 9 -5.13 -5.12 12.44
N THR A 10 -5.51 -5.03 11.16
CA THR A 10 -5.26 -6.06 10.14
C THR A 10 -4.35 -5.49 9.05
N GLY A 11 -3.29 -6.21 8.71
CA GLY A 11 -2.45 -5.88 7.55
C GLY A 11 -3.15 -6.21 6.24
N ILE A 12 -3.04 -5.34 5.24
CA ILE A 12 -3.61 -5.56 3.91
C ILE A 12 -2.52 -5.34 2.86
N VAL A 13 -2.32 -6.32 1.99
CA VAL A 13 -1.36 -6.25 0.88
C VAL A 13 -2.00 -6.74 -0.41
N VAL A 14 -1.68 -6.05 -1.51
CA VAL A 14 -2.07 -6.46 -2.86
C VAL A 14 -0.83 -6.95 -3.61
N SER A 15 -0.92 -8.10 -4.26
CA SER A 15 0.14 -8.65 -5.11
C SER A 15 -0.33 -8.93 -6.52
N HIS A 16 0.62 -8.94 -7.46
CA HIS A 16 0.41 -9.35 -8.84
C HIS A 16 1.73 -9.76 -9.47
N ASN A 17 1.92 -11.07 -9.65
CA ASN A 17 3.10 -11.66 -10.27
C ASN A 17 4.44 -11.23 -9.61
N THR A 18 4.50 -11.12 -8.28
CA THR A 18 5.63 -10.56 -7.52
C THR A 18 6.04 -11.42 -6.32
N ILE A 19 6.11 -12.73 -6.50
CA ILE A 19 6.37 -13.70 -5.42
C ILE A 19 7.57 -13.34 -4.53
N SER A 20 8.72 -12.95 -5.13
CA SER A 20 9.95 -12.65 -4.38
C SER A 20 9.80 -11.42 -3.49
N LEU A 21 9.11 -10.39 -3.99
CA LEU A 21 8.85 -9.14 -3.27
C LEU A 21 7.84 -9.37 -2.16
N LEU A 22 6.70 -9.98 -2.50
CA LEU A 22 5.64 -10.31 -1.53
C LEU A 22 6.19 -11.13 -0.36
N LYS A 23 7.06 -12.12 -0.65
CA LYS A 23 7.70 -12.93 0.39
C LYS A 23 8.48 -12.06 1.37
N GLY A 24 9.34 -11.18 0.86
CA GLY A 24 10.11 -10.25 1.70
C GLY A 24 9.21 -9.31 2.52
N ALA A 25 8.15 -8.77 1.91
CA ALA A 25 7.20 -7.92 2.59
C ALA A 25 6.51 -8.67 3.76
N ILE A 26 5.92 -9.83 3.49
CA ILE A 26 5.23 -10.63 4.51
C ILE A 26 6.18 -11.05 5.64
N GLU A 27 7.38 -11.56 5.30
CA GLU A 27 8.38 -11.98 6.30
C GLU A 27 8.82 -10.82 7.19
N SER A 28 9.04 -9.63 6.62
CA SER A 28 9.43 -8.45 7.38
C SER A 28 8.33 -7.94 8.30
N VAL A 29 7.08 -7.93 7.83
CA VAL A 29 5.92 -7.55 8.65
C VAL A 29 5.70 -8.58 9.77
N ARG A 30 5.75 -9.87 9.48
CA ARG A 30 5.63 -10.95 10.48
C ARG A 30 6.73 -10.90 11.55
N LYS A 31 7.95 -10.52 11.18
CA LYS A 31 9.04 -10.34 12.14
C LYS A 31 8.74 -9.26 13.17
N CYS A 32 8.10 -8.17 12.76
CA CYS A 32 7.71 -7.07 13.66
C CYS A 32 6.38 -7.35 14.38
N HIS A 33 5.46 -8.06 13.74
CA HIS A 33 4.08 -8.30 14.20
C HIS A 33 3.68 -9.75 13.93
N PRO A 34 4.17 -10.71 14.72
CA PRO A 34 3.92 -12.15 14.49
C PRO A 34 2.42 -12.52 14.55
N ASP A 35 1.65 -11.85 15.40
CA ASP A 35 0.25 -12.20 15.68
C ASP A 35 -0.75 -11.29 14.91
N MET A 36 -0.29 -10.33 14.11
CA MET A 36 -1.19 -9.42 13.36
C MET A 36 -1.90 -10.21 12.25
N PRO A 37 -3.24 -10.20 12.16
CA PRO A 37 -3.93 -10.74 10.99
C PRO A 37 -3.48 -10.06 9.71
N ILE A 38 -3.31 -10.82 8.62
CA ILE A 38 -2.96 -10.28 7.30
C ILE A 38 -3.97 -10.77 6.27
N ILE A 39 -4.44 -9.86 5.42
CA ILE A 39 -5.24 -10.14 4.24
C ILE A 39 -4.37 -9.89 3.01
N ILE A 40 -4.25 -10.91 2.16
CA ILE A 40 -3.51 -10.85 0.89
C ILE A 40 -4.52 -10.93 -0.24
N ILE A 41 -4.57 -9.89 -1.08
CA ILE A 41 -5.36 -9.92 -2.32
C ILE A 41 -4.40 -10.09 -3.50
N ASP A 42 -4.49 -11.22 -4.16
CA ASP A 42 -3.61 -11.56 -5.26
C ASP A 42 -4.34 -11.53 -6.61
N GLY A 43 -3.81 -10.71 -7.50
CA GLY A 43 -4.26 -10.58 -8.88
C GLY A 43 -3.38 -11.35 -9.88
N SER A 44 -2.54 -12.26 -9.42
CA SER A 44 -1.66 -13.04 -10.30
C SER A 44 -2.45 -13.98 -11.20
N ASP A 45 -1.91 -14.23 -12.39
CA ASP A 45 -2.43 -15.25 -13.30
C ASP A 45 -2.31 -16.63 -12.65
N LYS A 46 -3.25 -17.53 -12.91
CA LYS A 46 -3.28 -18.89 -12.32
C LYS A 46 -2.02 -19.70 -12.64
N SER A 47 -1.36 -19.41 -13.75
CA SER A 47 -0.11 -20.03 -14.17
C SER A 47 1.13 -19.43 -13.53
N ASP A 48 1.03 -18.24 -12.90
CA ASP A 48 2.15 -17.59 -12.23
C ASP A 48 2.44 -18.28 -10.88
N PRO A 49 3.68 -18.55 -10.53
CA PRO A 49 4.05 -19.14 -9.24
C PRO A 49 3.54 -18.36 -8.02
N CYS A 50 3.34 -17.04 -8.14
CA CYS A 50 2.79 -16.20 -7.07
C CYS A 50 1.38 -16.65 -6.66
N TYR A 51 0.54 -17.06 -7.62
CA TYR A 51 -0.82 -17.54 -7.35
C TYR A 51 -0.82 -18.73 -6.37
N SER A 52 -0.04 -19.78 -6.66
CA SER A 52 0.07 -20.96 -5.80
C SER A 52 0.75 -20.64 -4.48
N TYR A 53 1.75 -19.76 -4.49
CA TYR A 53 2.42 -19.31 -3.28
C TYR A 53 1.45 -18.59 -2.34
N VAL A 54 0.64 -17.66 -2.83
CA VAL A 54 -0.34 -16.93 -2.00
C VAL A 54 -1.34 -17.89 -1.38
N ILE A 55 -1.87 -18.86 -2.14
CA ILE A 55 -2.76 -19.89 -1.60
C ILE A 55 -2.11 -20.65 -0.44
N SER A 56 -0.81 -20.96 -0.56
CA SER A 56 -0.09 -21.69 0.49
C SER A 56 0.12 -20.91 1.79
N LEU A 57 -0.06 -19.59 1.78
CA LEU A 57 0.05 -18.72 2.95
C LEU A 57 -1.21 -18.71 3.82
N ALA A 58 -2.32 -19.27 3.34
CA ALA A 58 -3.59 -19.29 4.08
C ALA A 58 -3.42 -19.99 5.44
N SER A 59 -3.86 -19.34 6.51
CA SER A 59 -3.76 -19.81 7.88
C SER A 59 -4.77 -19.09 8.77
N GLU A 60 -4.80 -19.38 10.07
CA GLU A 60 -5.64 -18.66 11.04
C GLU A 60 -5.32 -17.15 11.06
N LEU A 61 -4.06 -16.77 10.81
CA LEU A 61 -3.59 -15.38 10.81
C LEU A 61 -3.40 -14.79 9.40
N THR A 62 -3.72 -15.54 8.35
CA THR A 62 -3.56 -15.06 6.97
C THR A 62 -4.75 -15.46 6.12
N THR A 63 -5.55 -14.47 5.75
CA THR A 63 -6.67 -14.64 4.82
C THR A 63 -6.18 -14.30 3.41
N VAL A 64 -6.50 -15.14 2.43
CA VAL A 64 -6.09 -14.93 1.04
C VAL A 64 -7.31 -14.80 0.12
N GLY A 65 -7.28 -13.80 -0.75
CA GLY A 65 -8.22 -13.61 -1.86
C GLY A 65 -7.47 -13.67 -3.18
N VAL A 66 -7.67 -14.74 -3.96
CA VAL A 66 -7.01 -14.93 -5.26
C VAL A 66 -7.99 -14.70 -6.40
N CYS A 67 -7.64 -13.82 -7.33
CA CYS A 67 -8.50 -13.42 -8.44
C CYS A 67 -8.24 -14.24 -9.72
N GLY A 68 -7.01 -14.65 -9.97
CA GLY A 68 -6.58 -15.32 -11.21
C GLY A 68 -6.50 -14.38 -12.42
N TYR A 69 -6.55 -13.08 -12.20
CA TYR A 69 -6.37 -12.01 -13.18
C TYR A 69 -6.00 -10.70 -12.45
N ASN A 70 -5.41 -9.76 -13.18
CA ASN A 70 -5.03 -8.47 -12.60
C ASN A 70 -6.25 -7.63 -12.20
N ILE A 71 -6.62 -7.66 -10.92
CA ILE A 71 -7.72 -6.87 -10.37
C ILE A 71 -7.40 -5.37 -10.31
N GLY A 72 -6.12 -5.01 -10.37
CA GLY A 72 -5.62 -3.65 -10.19
C GLY A 72 -5.45 -3.27 -8.72
N HIS A 73 -4.45 -2.41 -8.46
CA HIS A 73 -3.98 -2.09 -7.10
C HIS A 73 -5.11 -1.54 -6.20
N GLY A 74 -5.77 -0.45 -6.64
CA GLY A 74 -6.82 0.18 -5.82
C GLY A 74 -8.01 -0.74 -5.54
N ARG A 75 -8.44 -1.52 -6.53
CA ARG A 75 -9.54 -2.49 -6.33
C ARG A 75 -9.13 -3.62 -5.39
N GLY A 76 -7.88 -4.07 -5.47
CA GLY A 76 -7.33 -5.06 -4.54
C GLY A 76 -7.30 -4.54 -3.11
N MET A 77 -6.84 -3.29 -2.91
CA MET A 77 -6.86 -2.64 -1.59
C MET A 77 -8.30 -2.52 -1.05
N HIS A 78 -9.25 -2.06 -1.87
CA HIS A 78 -10.65 -1.94 -1.48
C HIS A 78 -11.26 -3.31 -1.10
N ALA A 79 -10.97 -4.36 -1.86
CA ALA A 79 -11.40 -5.72 -1.54
C ALA A 79 -10.84 -6.19 -0.20
N GLY A 80 -9.53 -5.98 0.06
CA GLY A 80 -8.90 -6.30 1.33
C GLY A 80 -9.50 -5.53 2.51
N ILE A 81 -9.76 -4.23 2.34
CA ILE A 81 -10.44 -3.39 3.34
C ILE A 81 -11.85 -3.93 3.62
N GLY A 82 -12.58 -4.37 2.60
CA GLY A 82 -13.92 -4.96 2.74
C GLY A 82 -13.94 -6.29 3.49
N MET A 83 -12.82 -7.01 3.54
CA MET A 83 -12.66 -8.26 4.30
C MET A 83 -12.16 -8.03 5.72
N CYS A 84 -11.76 -6.79 6.04
CA CYS A 84 -11.18 -6.44 7.34
C CYS A 84 -12.27 -6.35 8.41
N SER A 85 -12.11 -7.10 9.51
CA SER A 85 -13.02 -7.10 10.65
C SER A 85 -12.54 -6.26 11.84
N THR A 86 -11.31 -5.76 11.78
CA THR A 86 -10.71 -4.90 12.81
C THR A 86 -11.04 -3.43 12.58
N ARG A 87 -10.81 -2.59 13.58
CA ARG A 87 -11.07 -1.14 13.51
C ARG A 87 -10.15 -0.44 12.51
N PHE A 88 -8.91 -0.91 12.39
CA PHE A 88 -7.88 -0.30 11.56
C PHE A 88 -7.33 -1.29 10.52
N ALA A 89 -6.94 -0.77 9.37
CA ALA A 89 -6.20 -1.48 8.34
C ALA A 89 -4.80 -0.86 8.18
N LEU A 90 -3.76 -1.68 8.31
CA LEU A 90 -2.41 -1.32 7.88
C LEU A 90 -2.26 -1.73 6.42
N VAL A 91 -2.37 -0.79 5.52
CA VAL A 91 -2.19 -1.02 4.08
C VAL A 91 -0.74 -0.86 3.72
N PHE A 92 -0.17 -1.83 3.00
CA PHE A 92 1.22 -1.79 2.56
C PHE A 92 1.42 -2.45 1.20
N ASP A 93 2.41 -1.97 0.44
CA ASP A 93 2.77 -2.53 -0.87
C ASP A 93 3.54 -3.84 -0.74
N SER A 94 3.46 -4.68 -1.77
CA SER A 94 4.16 -5.97 -1.81
C SER A 94 5.69 -5.87 -1.97
N ASP A 95 6.21 -4.68 -2.21
CA ASP A 95 7.64 -4.39 -2.40
C ASP A 95 8.25 -3.52 -1.29
N ILE A 96 7.67 -3.61 -0.08
CA ILE A 96 8.24 -3.00 1.13
C ILE A 96 9.05 -4.01 1.94
N ILE A 97 10.00 -3.50 2.72
CA ILE A 97 10.61 -4.23 3.84
C ILE A 97 10.45 -3.40 5.10
N MET A 98 9.75 -3.93 6.08
CA MET A 98 9.62 -3.32 7.40
C MET A 98 10.89 -3.59 8.21
N VAL A 99 11.73 -2.57 8.37
CA VAL A 99 12.99 -2.65 9.14
C VAL A 99 12.70 -2.56 10.63
N LYS A 100 11.84 -1.60 10.99
CA LYS A 100 11.31 -1.36 12.32
C LYS A 100 9.84 -0.97 12.18
N SER A 101 9.00 -1.35 13.12
CA SER A 101 7.59 -1.00 13.04
C SER A 101 7.31 0.43 13.47
N PRO A 102 6.64 1.26 12.64
CA PRO A 102 6.10 2.55 13.04
C PRO A 102 4.66 2.44 13.58
N VAL A 103 4.06 1.26 13.56
CA VAL A 103 2.60 1.07 13.67
C VAL A 103 2.06 1.56 15.02
N GLU A 104 2.76 1.30 16.13
CA GLU A 104 2.33 1.79 17.46
C GLU A 104 2.29 3.31 17.51
N GLN A 105 3.30 3.98 16.95
CA GLN A 105 3.35 5.44 16.90
C GLN A 105 2.27 6.00 15.96
N MET A 106 2.02 5.34 14.82
CA MET A 106 0.93 5.72 13.92
C MET A 106 -0.43 5.55 14.59
N LEU A 107 -0.61 4.46 15.35
CA LEU A 107 -1.83 4.18 16.09
C LEU A 107 -2.08 5.23 17.19
N ALA A 108 -1.03 5.68 17.87
CA ALA A 108 -1.11 6.77 18.86
C ALA A 108 -1.53 8.12 18.25
N MET A 109 -1.37 8.31 16.94
CA MET A 109 -1.83 9.50 16.22
C MET A 109 -3.29 9.39 15.76
N MET A 110 -3.93 8.20 15.84
CA MET A 110 -5.32 8.00 15.41
C MET A 110 -6.28 8.58 16.44
N GLU A 111 -7.11 9.51 16.00
CA GLU A 111 -8.26 10.07 16.72
C GLU A 111 -9.57 9.54 16.13
N ASP A 112 -10.71 9.85 16.75
CA ASP A 112 -12.00 9.27 16.33
C ASP A 112 -12.41 9.66 14.90
N ASP A 113 -11.97 10.81 14.40
CA ASP A 113 -12.24 11.31 13.04
C ASP A 113 -11.04 11.19 12.09
N THR A 114 -9.94 10.57 12.52
CA THR A 114 -8.77 10.41 11.67
C THR A 114 -9.04 9.40 10.56
N TYR A 115 -8.97 9.84 9.30
CA TYR A 115 -9.06 8.96 8.14
C TYR A 115 -7.88 8.01 8.06
N GLY A 116 -6.66 8.53 8.23
CA GLY A 116 -5.47 7.72 8.24
C GLY A 116 -4.18 8.48 8.53
N VAL A 117 -3.14 7.70 8.83
CA VAL A 117 -1.79 8.17 9.16
C VAL A 117 -0.79 7.48 8.23
N GLY A 118 0.13 8.22 7.61
CA GLY A 118 1.12 7.65 6.71
C GLY A 118 2.01 8.69 6.04
N TYR A 119 2.65 8.29 4.95
CA TYR A 119 3.32 9.26 4.08
C TYR A 119 2.28 10.06 3.30
N ILE A 120 2.41 11.38 3.33
CA ILE A 120 1.53 12.28 2.58
C ILE A 120 2.26 12.79 1.35
N GLU A 121 1.70 12.52 0.19
CA GLU A 121 2.17 13.04 -1.08
C GLU A 121 1.37 14.26 -1.51
N LYS A 122 2.07 15.28 -2.02
CA LYS A 122 1.47 16.43 -2.69
C LYS A 122 1.15 16.05 -4.14
N SER A 123 -0.10 16.12 -4.52
CA SER A 123 -0.60 15.70 -5.82
C SER A 123 -1.35 16.83 -6.53
N GLY A 124 -1.30 16.87 -7.85
CA GLY A 124 -2.23 17.67 -8.64
C GLY A 124 -3.66 17.14 -8.51
N LEU A 125 -4.66 17.99 -8.82
CA LEU A 125 -6.07 17.55 -8.79
C LEU A 125 -6.40 16.45 -9.82
N ASP A 126 -5.46 16.12 -10.70
CA ASP A 126 -5.55 15.00 -11.64
C ASP A 126 -4.95 13.68 -11.10
N GLY A 127 -4.50 13.67 -9.85
CA GLY A 127 -3.95 12.50 -9.18
C GLY A 127 -2.47 12.21 -9.45
N TYR A 128 -1.79 13.07 -10.21
CA TYR A 128 -0.35 12.95 -10.45
C TYR A 128 0.45 13.76 -9.44
N GLU A 129 1.65 13.27 -9.13
CA GLU A 129 2.59 13.95 -8.26
C GLU A 129 2.73 15.46 -8.65
N TYR A 130 2.60 16.32 -7.64
CA TYR A 130 2.65 17.76 -7.86
C TYR A 130 4.06 18.19 -8.27
N GLY A 131 4.14 18.87 -9.39
CA GLY A 131 5.43 19.27 -9.98
C GLY A 131 6.04 18.25 -10.95
N ALA A 132 5.54 17.02 -11.02
CA ALA A 132 5.98 16.04 -12.03
C ALA A 132 5.67 16.50 -13.47
N LYS A 133 4.62 17.35 -13.61
CA LYS A 133 4.27 17.97 -14.89
C LYS A 133 4.36 19.49 -14.76
N PRO A 134 4.94 20.19 -15.78
CA PRO A 134 5.06 21.64 -15.77
C PRO A 134 3.74 22.39 -15.53
N ARG A 135 2.63 21.80 -15.97
CA ARG A 135 1.27 22.35 -15.80
C ARG A 135 0.81 22.45 -14.34
N HIS A 136 1.39 21.69 -13.42
CA HIS A 136 1.01 21.76 -12.01
C HIS A 136 1.65 22.93 -11.26
N LYS A 137 2.67 23.56 -11.84
CA LYS A 137 3.38 24.67 -11.18
C LYS A 137 2.42 25.86 -10.97
N GLY A 138 2.20 26.22 -9.72
CA GLY A 138 1.31 27.31 -9.35
C GLY A 138 -0.19 27.00 -9.41
N GLN A 139 -0.59 25.75 -9.69
CA GLN A 139 -1.98 25.30 -9.64
C GLN A 139 -2.36 24.79 -8.24
N GLU A 140 -3.66 24.67 -8.01
CA GLU A 140 -4.21 24.03 -6.82
C GLU A 140 -3.73 22.58 -6.73
N CYS A 141 -3.46 22.13 -5.52
CA CYS A 141 -3.02 20.77 -5.25
C CYS A 141 -3.80 20.18 -4.07
N MET A 142 -3.84 18.88 -4.02
CA MET A 142 -4.31 18.14 -2.87
C MET A 142 -3.19 17.36 -2.19
N TYR A 143 -3.46 16.85 -1.01
CA TYR A 143 -2.58 15.96 -0.29
C TYR A 143 -3.25 14.59 -0.13
N MET A 144 -2.50 13.53 -0.39
CA MET A 144 -2.98 12.17 -0.46
C MET A 144 -2.14 11.26 0.43
N LEU A 145 -2.77 10.36 1.17
CA LEU A 145 -2.06 9.24 1.78
C LEU A 145 -1.48 8.37 0.66
N HIS A 146 -0.17 8.19 0.68
CA HIS A 146 0.47 7.35 -0.32
C HIS A 146 0.15 5.87 -0.08
N PRO A 147 -0.14 5.09 -1.12
CA PRO A 147 -0.58 3.70 -0.98
C PRO A 147 0.46 2.77 -0.37
N PHE A 148 1.76 3.06 -0.48
CA PHE A 148 2.82 2.12 -0.15
C PHE A 148 2.84 1.67 1.32
N PHE A 149 2.45 2.57 2.25
CA PHE A 149 2.37 2.25 3.67
C PHE A 149 1.55 3.30 4.43
N HIS A 150 0.40 2.91 4.94
CA HIS A 150 -0.42 3.78 5.78
C HIS A 150 -1.36 2.98 6.69
N LEU A 151 -1.67 3.55 7.84
CA LEU A 151 -2.70 3.08 8.76
C LEU A 151 -3.99 3.82 8.48
N LEU A 152 -5.08 3.08 8.29
CA LEU A 152 -6.40 3.58 7.88
C LEU A 152 -7.45 3.22 8.92
N GLN A 153 -8.36 4.14 9.26
CA GLN A 153 -9.54 3.84 10.07
C GLN A 153 -10.69 3.41 9.17
N ILE A 154 -11.18 2.19 9.35
CA ILE A 154 -12.17 1.56 8.46
C ILE A 154 -13.48 2.35 8.41
N SER A 155 -14.00 2.81 9.55
CA SER A 155 -15.24 3.61 9.60
C SER A 155 -15.11 4.94 8.86
N GLU A 156 -13.94 5.57 8.90
CA GLU A 156 -13.67 6.82 8.19
C GLU A 156 -13.47 6.59 6.69
N TYR A 157 -12.84 5.47 6.31
CA TYR A 157 -12.65 5.09 4.91
C TYR A 157 -13.98 5.07 4.14
N TYR A 158 -15.01 4.48 4.71
CA TYR A 158 -16.32 4.35 4.05
C TYR A 158 -17.11 5.66 3.92
N LYS A 159 -16.65 6.76 4.50
CA LYS A 159 -17.26 8.11 4.32
C LYS A 159 -16.82 8.80 3.02
N PHE A 160 -15.84 8.24 2.32
CA PHE A 160 -15.22 8.81 1.12
C PHE A 160 -15.20 7.78 -0.02
N HIS A 161 -14.76 8.21 -1.21
CA HIS A 161 -14.64 7.32 -2.35
C HIS A 161 -13.68 6.16 -2.07
N SER A 162 -14.05 4.98 -2.55
CA SER A 162 -13.22 3.78 -2.46
C SER A 162 -11.92 3.92 -3.26
N TYR A 163 -10.91 3.18 -2.87
CA TYR A 163 -9.70 2.99 -3.67
C TYR A 163 -10.04 2.18 -4.92
N VAL A 164 -9.78 2.73 -6.09
CA VAL A 164 -10.22 2.08 -7.36
C VAL A 164 -9.20 2.15 -8.48
N HIS A 165 -8.29 3.12 -8.46
CA HIS A 165 -7.34 3.31 -9.56
C HIS A 165 -6.14 2.37 -9.46
N HIS A 166 -5.53 2.09 -10.62
CA HIS A 166 -4.18 1.57 -10.72
C HIS A 166 -3.22 2.76 -10.85
N GLY A 167 -2.08 2.75 -10.18
CA GLY A 167 -1.09 3.83 -10.22
C GLY A 167 -1.34 4.99 -9.23
N ALA A 168 -2.58 5.39 -9.01
CA ALA A 168 -2.96 6.36 -7.97
C ALA A 168 -4.21 5.87 -7.22
N PRO A 169 -4.12 4.76 -6.46
CA PRO A 169 -5.28 4.10 -5.88
C PRO A 169 -6.06 4.99 -4.91
N CYS A 170 -5.39 5.84 -4.15
CA CYS A 170 -6.00 6.72 -3.14
C CYS A 170 -6.55 8.03 -3.71
N TYR A 171 -6.43 8.26 -5.01
CA TYR A 171 -6.74 9.53 -5.67
C TYR A 171 -8.16 10.04 -5.39
N LYS A 172 -9.19 9.22 -5.66
CA LYS A 172 -10.58 9.66 -5.50
C LYS A 172 -10.95 9.96 -4.06
N ALA A 173 -10.44 9.18 -3.11
CA ALA A 173 -10.62 9.47 -1.70
C ALA A 173 -9.96 10.80 -1.31
N ALA A 174 -8.74 11.03 -1.77
CA ALA A 174 -8.00 12.27 -1.50
C ALA A 174 -8.72 13.50 -2.10
N LEU A 175 -9.22 13.39 -3.32
CA LEU A 175 -9.98 14.46 -3.98
C LEU A 175 -11.29 14.77 -3.23
N ASP A 176 -12.01 13.74 -2.79
CA ASP A 176 -13.24 13.91 -2.02
C ASP A 176 -12.96 14.57 -0.65
N ILE A 177 -11.92 14.17 0.04
CA ILE A 177 -11.45 14.78 1.30
C ILE A 177 -11.05 16.26 1.07
N HIS A 178 -10.33 16.54 -0.03
CA HIS A 178 -9.90 17.87 -0.41
C HIS A 178 -11.11 18.78 -0.69
N ASN A 179 -12.06 18.33 -1.50
CA ASN A 179 -13.26 19.07 -1.85
C ASN A 179 -14.16 19.39 -0.63
N LYS A 180 -14.10 18.56 0.41
CA LYS A 180 -14.79 18.81 1.69
C LYS A 180 -14.00 19.69 2.65
N GLY A 181 -12.83 20.18 2.28
CA GLY A 181 -11.97 21.03 3.11
C GLY A 181 -11.41 20.32 4.36
N LEU A 182 -11.24 19.00 4.29
CA LEU A 182 -10.82 18.15 5.41
C LEU A 182 -9.33 17.79 5.36
N THR A 183 -8.64 18.12 4.26
CA THR A 183 -7.19 17.89 4.12
C THR A 183 -6.43 18.55 5.28
N GLY A 184 -5.51 17.85 5.90
CA GLY A 184 -4.76 18.32 7.08
C GLY A 184 -5.52 18.23 8.41
N LYS A 185 -6.82 17.90 8.39
CA LYS A 185 -7.61 17.63 9.60
C LYS A 185 -7.65 16.14 9.91
N ILE A 186 -8.07 15.34 8.91
CA ILE A 186 -8.29 13.90 9.07
C ILE A 186 -7.19 13.02 8.48
N ILE A 187 -6.28 13.58 7.66
CA ILE A 187 -5.09 12.89 7.15
C ILE A 187 -3.87 13.40 7.90
N LYS A 188 -3.13 12.50 8.54
CA LYS A 188 -1.95 12.84 9.36
C LYS A 188 -0.68 12.30 8.73
N SER A 189 0.33 13.16 8.62
CA SER A 189 1.67 12.76 8.16
C SER A 189 2.44 12.09 9.29
N PHE A 190 2.98 10.91 9.02
CA PHE A 190 3.90 10.25 9.94
C PHE A 190 5.34 10.66 9.62
N PRO A 191 6.07 11.29 10.56
CA PRO A 191 7.44 11.70 10.33
C PRO A 191 8.37 10.48 10.15
N GLY A 192 9.30 10.57 9.19
CA GLY A 192 10.25 9.48 8.89
C GLY A 192 9.76 8.43 7.91
N LEU A 193 8.47 8.45 7.50
CA LEU A 193 8.05 7.80 6.27
C LEU A 193 8.31 8.79 5.13
N GLY A 194 9.29 8.53 4.30
CA GLY A 194 9.64 9.40 3.19
C GLY A 194 9.91 8.64 1.91
N HIS A 195 9.53 9.23 0.79
CA HIS A 195 10.00 8.83 -0.52
C HIS A 195 11.11 9.77 -0.95
N THR A 196 12.27 9.25 -1.38
CA THR A 196 13.24 10.04 -2.12
C THR A 196 13.12 9.73 -3.60
N HIS A 197 12.87 10.76 -4.39
CA HIS A 197 13.00 10.70 -5.82
C HIS A 197 14.49 10.67 -6.21
N GLY A 198 14.99 9.48 -6.57
CA GLY A 198 16.31 9.37 -7.19
C GLY A 198 16.27 9.82 -8.64
N LYS A 199 17.35 10.39 -9.16
CA LYS A 199 17.52 10.62 -10.60
C LYS A 199 17.38 9.28 -11.32
N GLY A 200 16.32 9.13 -12.14
CA GLY A 200 16.12 7.95 -12.98
C GLY A 200 14.98 7.02 -12.56
N PHE A 201 13.89 7.51 -12.02
CA PHE A 201 12.68 6.72 -11.66
C PHE A 201 12.91 5.60 -10.63
N VAL A 202 13.98 5.64 -9.90
CA VAL A 202 14.20 4.77 -8.75
C VAL A 202 13.76 5.55 -7.52
N TRP A 203 12.60 5.24 -7.02
CA TRP A 203 12.20 5.65 -5.69
C TRP A 203 13.08 4.86 -4.72
N SER A 204 14.12 5.47 -4.20
CA SER A 204 14.78 4.90 -3.04
C SER A 204 14.06 5.47 -1.83
N ALA A 205 13.50 4.60 -0.99
CA ALA A 205 13.25 4.99 0.37
C ALA A 205 14.53 5.63 0.88
N VAL A 206 14.46 6.81 1.48
CA VAL A 206 15.52 7.20 2.41
C VAL A 206 15.68 5.96 3.27
N PRO A 207 16.91 5.49 3.59
CA PRO A 207 17.10 4.47 4.60
C PRO A 207 16.43 5.01 5.87
N GLY A 208 15.10 4.93 5.85
CA GLY A 208 14.24 5.39 6.90
C GLY A 208 14.39 4.38 7.99
N GLU A 209 14.36 4.81 9.20
CA GLU A 209 14.40 3.97 10.37
C GLU A 209 13.33 2.88 10.33
N TRP A 210 12.32 2.99 9.44
CA TRP A 210 11.08 2.21 9.47
C TRP A 210 10.89 1.27 8.27
N ILE A 211 10.71 1.82 7.09
CA ILE A 211 10.30 1.06 5.89
C ILE A 211 11.26 1.32 4.73
N ILE A 212 11.71 0.26 4.09
CA ILE A 212 12.37 0.31 2.77
C ILE A 212 11.29 -0.03 1.73
N HIS A 213 11.14 0.80 0.70
CA HIS A 213 10.18 0.58 -0.39
C HIS A 213 10.91 0.53 -1.73
N ASP A 214 10.86 -0.60 -2.43
CA ASP A 214 11.41 -0.76 -3.79
C ASP A 214 10.36 -0.44 -4.85
N THR A 215 10.06 0.83 -5.04
CA THR A 215 9.01 1.34 -5.94
C THR A 215 9.12 0.87 -7.39
N ALA A 216 10.26 0.37 -7.80
CA ALA A 216 10.43 -0.25 -9.11
C ALA A 216 10.53 -1.78 -9.02
N GLY A 217 10.35 -2.35 -7.83
CA GLY A 217 10.55 -3.76 -7.54
C GLY A 217 9.71 -4.64 -8.45
N THR A 218 8.42 -4.39 -8.53
CA THR A 218 7.49 -5.12 -9.41
C THR A 218 7.91 -5.08 -10.88
N ARG A 219 8.34 -3.91 -11.38
CA ARG A 219 8.79 -3.78 -12.78
C ARG A 219 10.13 -4.45 -13.01
N LYS A 220 11.08 -4.30 -12.08
CA LYS A 220 12.40 -4.96 -12.14
C LYS A 220 12.25 -6.48 -12.06
N ASP A 221 11.37 -6.97 -11.21
CA ASP A 221 11.11 -8.40 -11.06
C ASP A 221 10.52 -9.02 -12.33
N ARG A 222 9.57 -8.34 -12.98
CA ARG A 222 9.04 -8.75 -14.29
C ARG A 222 10.11 -8.78 -15.38
N VAL A 223 10.95 -7.74 -15.46
CA VAL A 223 12.03 -7.67 -16.46
C VAL A 223 13.07 -8.78 -16.21
N ARG A 224 13.40 -9.06 -14.94
CA ARG A 224 14.32 -10.13 -14.59
C ARG A 224 13.77 -11.51 -14.95
N ARG A 225 12.49 -11.76 -14.65
CA ARG A 225 11.82 -13.03 -15.00
C ARG A 225 11.70 -13.20 -16.51
N GLY A 226 11.31 -12.17 -17.25
CA GLY A 226 11.27 -12.21 -18.71
C GLY A 226 12.64 -12.51 -19.34
N LYS A 227 13.74 -11.97 -18.78
CA LYS A 227 15.09 -12.35 -19.21
C LYS A 227 15.42 -13.81 -18.93
N GLN A 228 15.07 -14.33 -17.75
CA GLN A 228 15.28 -15.73 -17.40
C GLN A 228 14.46 -16.66 -18.28
N GLU A 229 13.22 -16.31 -18.62
CA GLU A 229 12.36 -17.07 -19.53
C GLU A 229 12.95 -17.11 -20.96
N ILE A 230 13.48 -15.98 -21.47
CA ILE A 230 14.17 -15.92 -22.76
C ILE A 230 15.46 -16.80 -22.74
N GLU A 231 16.25 -16.71 -21.67
CA GLU A 231 17.46 -17.53 -21.51
C GLU A 231 17.14 -19.03 -21.42
N GLN A 232 15.94 -19.39 -20.97
CA GLN A 232 15.43 -20.78 -20.92
C GLN A 232 14.71 -21.22 -22.21
N GLY A 233 14.70 -20.38 -23.24
CA GLY A 233 14.16 -20.73 -24.55
C GLY A 233 12.64 -20.60 -24.68
N TRP A 234 11.99 -19.80 -23.83
CA TRP A 234 10.58 -19.43 -24.00
C TRP A 234 10.49 -18.23 -24.93
N GLU A 235 10.02 -18.44 -26.15
CA GLU A 235 9.64 -17.36 -27.07
C GLU A 235 8.20 -16.92 -26.78
N TYR A 236 7.99 -15.60 -26.71
CA TYR A 236 6.67 -14.98 -26.59
C TYR A 236 6.02 -14.84 -27.97
#